data_e64fe4cb7bfdd611bdd88c1a8a6c3c2b
#
_entry.id   e64fe4cb7bfdd611bdd88c1a8a6c3c2b
#
_cell.length_a   1.000
_cell.length_b   1.000
_cell.length_c   1.000
_cell.angle_alpha   90.00
_cell.angle_beta   90.00
_cell.angle_gamma   90.00
#
_symmetry.space_group_name_H-M   'P 1'
#
loop_
_entity.id
_entity.type
_entity.pdbx_description
1 polymer ?
#
loop_
_entity_poly.entity_id
_entity_poly.type
_entity_poly.pdbx_seq_one_letter_code
_entity_poly.pdbx_strand_id
1 'polypeptide(L)'
;MSDRRLINMITLHEGKRHHVYECSSGKLTVGVGRNLEDLGLSDGEIDFLLRNDLMRVQSELAVNVPCFLKLSETRQDVLMDMCFNLGISRFLQFQNMLTALEIGDYIEAAAEMLDSRWAKQVGERANRLAKMMATDEWYE
;
A
#
# COMPACT_ATOMS: atom_id res chain seq x y z
N MET A 1 10.52 17.26 -31.64
CA MET A 1 10.81 17.94 -30.38
C MET A 1 11.65 17.03 -29.50
N SER A 2 12.70 17.55 -28.89
CA SER A 2 13.59 16.71 -28.11
C SER A 2 13.25 16.78 -26.62
N ASP A 3 12.15 16.17 -26.25
CA ASP A 3 11.73 16.11 -24.85
C ASP A 3 12.83 15.52 -23.96
N ARG A 4 13.54 14.51 -24.46
CA ARG A 4 14.60 13.87 -23.70
C ARG A 4 15.75 14.85 -23.38
N ARG A 5 16.14 15.68 -24.33
CA ARG A 5 17.19 16.66 -24.10
C ARG A 5 16.79 17.70 -23.07
N LEU A 6 15.55 18.18 -23.18
CA LEU A 6 15.02 19.15 -22.22
C LEU A 6 14.87 18.50 -20.83
N ILE A 7 14.34 17.29 -20.77
CA ILE A 7 14.21 16.54 -19.52
C ILE A 7 15.58 16.38 -18.84
N ASN A 8 16.59 15.98 -19.61
CA ASN A 8 17.94 15.80 -19.06
C ASN A 8 18.50 17.11 -18.52
N MET A 9 18.29 18.21 -19.27
CA MET A 9 18.78 19.52 -18.86
C MET A 9 18.10 20.00 -17.57
N ILE A 10 16.78 19.89 -17.49
CA ILE A 10 16.04 20.29 -16.30
C ILE A 10 16.42 19.40 -15.11
N THR A 11 16.56 18.10 -15.34
CA THR A 11 16.99 17.17 -14.28
C THR A 11 18.37 17.55 -13.74
N LEU A 12 19.27 17.96 -14.63
CA LEU A 12 20.59 18.43 -14.22
C LEU A 12 20.50 19.67 -13.35
N HIS A 13 19.65 20.63 -13.75
CA HIS A 13 19.53 21.91 -13.02
C HIS A 13 18.80 21.74 -11.68
N GLU A 14 17.69 20.98 -11.66
CA GLU A 14 16.84 20.83 -10.48
C GLU A 14 17.32 19.73 -9.53
N GLY A 15 17.97 18.70 -10.07
CA GLY A 15 18.28 17.49 -9.34
C GLY A 15 17.09 16.55 -9.30
N LYS A 16 17.36 15.28 -8.98
CA LYS A 16 16.34 14.24 -8.88
C LYS A 16 16.28 13.75 -7.45
N ARG A 17 15.19 14.04 -6.75
CA ARG A 17 15.04 13.72 -5.33
C ARG A 17 13.91 12.74 -5.12
N HIS A 18 14.20 11.67 -4.40
CA HIS A 18 13.22 10.62 -4.09
C HIS A 18 12.37 10.96 -2.88
N HIS A 19 12.85 11.85 -2.03
CA HIS A 19 12.15 12.24 -0.81
C HIS A 19 11.80 13.71 -0.83
N VAL A 20 10.74 14.06 -0.11
CA VAL A 20 10.28 15.44 0.01
C VAL A 20 11.37 16.31 0.65
N TYR A 21 11.54 17.52 0.12
CA TYR A 21 12.46 18.51 0.66
C TYR A 21 11.84 19.90 0.51
N GLU A 22 12.39 20.87 1.22
CA GLU A 22 11.99 22.25 1.03
C GLU A 22 12.85 22.91 -0.03
N CYS A 23 12.22 23.56 -1.01
CA CYS A 23 12.95 24.33 -2.02
C CYS A 23 13.40 25.68 -1.43
N SER A 24 14.11 26.49 -2.22
CA SER A 24 14.67 27.77 -1.77
C SER A 24 13.60 28.74 -1.27
N SER A 25 12.34 28.62 -1.73
CA SER A 25 11.22 29.43 -1.26
C SER A 25 10.42 28.77 -0.13
N GLY A 26 10.92 27.70 0.45
CA GLY A 26 10.31 27.04 1.60
C GLY A 26 9.12 26.12 1.27
N LYS A 27 8.95 25.75 0.01
CA LYS A 27 7.83 24.90 -0.43
C LYS A 27 8.24 23.44 -0.45
N LEU A 28 7.34 22.56 0.01
CA LEU A 28 7.56 21.10 -0.05
C LEU A 28 7.60 20.66 -1.51
N THR A 29 8.70 19.99 -1.87
CA THR A 29 9.05 19.67 -3.25
C THR A 29 9.55 18.23 -3.32
N VAL A 30 9.37 17.55 -4.46
CA VAL A 30 9.86 16.18 -4.67
C VAL A 30 10.19 15.98 -6.14
N GLY A 31 10.99 14.95 -6.43
CA GLY A 31 11.31 14.58 -7.80
C GLY A 31 12.22 15.61 -8.45
N VAL A 32 11.87 16.03 -9.64
CA VAL A 32 12.63 17.04 -10.39
C VAL A 32 11.90 18.37 -10.25
N GLY A 33 12.02 18.97 -9.06
CA GLY A 33 11.47 20.29 -8.79
C GLY A 33 9.94 20.37 -8.71
N ARG A 34 9.21 19.26 -8.44
CA ARG A 34 7.76 19.33 -8.32
C ARG A 34 7.36 19.98 -6.99
N ASN A 35 6.82 21.16 -7.06
CA ASN A 35 6.27 21.87 -5.90
C ASN A 35 4.93 21.24 -5.51
N LEU A 36 4.96 20.41 -4.47
CA LEU A 36 3.77 19.69 -4.01
C LEU A 36 2.75 20.60 -3.35
N GLU A 37 3.20 21.64 -2.64
CA GLU A 37 2.28 22.52 -1.92
C GLU A 37 1.37 23.29 -2.87
N ASP A 38 1.95 23.82 -3.94
CA ASP A 38 1.18 24.69 -4.84
C ASP A 38 0.53 23.91 -5.97
N LEU A 39 1.20 22.89 -6.50
CA LEU A 39 0.71 22.14 -7.66
C LEU A 39 0.02 20.84 -7.29
N GLY A 40 0.43 20.18 -6.19
CA GLY A 40 -0.08 18.87 -5.83
C GLY A 40 0.26 17.83 -6.88
N LEU A 41 -0.63 16.84 -7.00
CA LEU A 41 -0.49 15.74 -7.95
C LEU A 41 -1.73 15.67 -8.84
N SER A 42 -1.53 15.33 -10.10
CA SER A 42 -2.63 15.06 -11.03
C SER A 42 -3.24 13.68 -10.77
N ASP A 43 -4.42 13.44 -11.31
CA ASP A 43 -5.07 12.12 -11.22
C ASP A 43 -4.18 11.01 -11.78
N GLY A 44 -3.51 11.27 -12.89
CA GLY A 44 -2.60 10.28 -13.49
C GLY A 44 -1.41 9.97 -12.61
N GLU A 45 -0.87 10.98 -11.95
CA GLU A 45 0.24 10.81 -11.01
C GLU A 45 -0.19 10.02 -9.78
N ILE A 46 -1.36 10.33 -9.24
CA ILE A 46 -1.93 9.60 -8.10
C ILE A 46 -2.13 8.14 -8.45
N ASP A 47 -2.72 7.85 -9.62
CA ASP A 47 -2.95 6.50 -10.08
C ASP A 47 -1.63 5.73 -10.25
N PHE A 48 -0.63 6.38 -10.82
CA PHE A 48 0.69 5.76 -11.01
C PHE A 48 1.34 5.41 -9.66
N LEU A 49 1.27 6.32 -8.70
CA LEU A 49 1.80 6.08 -7.34
C LEU A 49 1.07 4.91 -6.67
N LEU A 50 -0.25 4.88 -6.79
CA LEU A 50 -1.04 3.81 -6.19
C LEU A 50 -0.67 2.44 -6.79
N ARG A 51 -0.55 2.37 -8.12
CA ARG A 51 -0.17 1.11 -8.80
C ARG A 51 1.21 0.64 -8.35
N ASN A 52 2.16 1.55 -8.23
CA ASN A 52 3.49 1.22 -7.74
C ASN A 52 3.45 0.74 -6.29
N ASP A 53 2.63 1.38 -5.46
CA ASP A 53 2.47 0.97 -4.06
C ASP A 53 1.86 -0.42 -3.95
N LEU A 54 0.86 -0.72 -4.77
CA LEU A 54 0.24 -2.04 -4.78
C LEU A 54 1.21 -3.13 -5.25
N MET A 55 2.04 -2.84 -6.24
CA MET A 55 3.07 -3.78 -6.68
C MET A 55 4.07 -4.07 -5.55
N ARG A 56 4.47 -3.04 -4.82
CA ARG A 56 5.38 -3.19 -3.68
C ARG A 56 4.74 -4.03 -2.58
N VAL A 57 3.49 -3.72 -2.23
CA VAL A 57 2.75 -4.45 -1.19
C VAL A 57 2.61 -5.92 -1.58
N GLN A 58 2.24 -6.21 -2.83
CA GLN A 58 2.11 -7.57 -3.32
C GLN A 58 3.42 -8.34 -3.19
N SER A 59 4.53 -7.71 -3.58
CA SER A 59 5.86 -8.33 -3.47
C SER A 59 6.25 -8.60 -2.03
N GLU A 60 5.98 -7.65 -1.13
CA GLU A 60 6.26 -7.82 0.29
C GLU A 60 5.47 -8.98 0.89
N LEU A 61 4.19 -9.10 0.54
CA LEU A 61 3.36 -10.20 1.01
C LEU A 61 3.82 -11.53 0.43
N ALA A 62 4.18 -11.59 -0.85
CA ALA A 62 4.64 -12.81 -1.48
C ALA A 62 5.93 -13.33 -0.84
N VAL A 63 6.81 -12.43 -0.42
CA VAL A 63 8.08 -12.78 0.23
C VAL A 63 7.88 -13.19 1.69
N ASN A 64 7.00 -12.51 2.42
CA ASN A 64 6.92 -12.63 3.88
C ASN A 64 5.79 -13.54 4.37
N VAL A 65 4.80 -13.84 3.53
CA VAL A 65 3.65 -14.68 3.89
C VAL A 65 3.66 -15.91 3.01
N PRO A 66 4.14 -17.07 3.50
CA PRO A 66 4.36 -18.26 2.66
C PRO A 66 3.12 -18.71 1.89
N CYS A 67 1.93 -18.62 2.49
CA CYS A 67 0.69 -19.06 1.83
C CYS A 67 0.08 -18.03 0.90
N PHE A 68 0.63 -16.82 0.81
CA PHE A 68 -0.03 -15.70 0.13
C PHE A 68 -0.45 -16.05 -1.31
N LEU A 69 0.48 -16.58 -2.09
CA LEU A 69 0.21 -16.90 -3.51
C LEU A 69 -0.77 -18.06 -3.70
N LYS A 70 -1.01 -18.84 -2.65
CA LYS A 70 -1.98 -19.97 -2.69
C LYS A 70 -3.38 -19.54 -2.30
N LEU A 71 -3.55 -18.33 -1.73
CA LEU A 71 -4.85 -17.82 -1.36
C LEU A 71 -5.67 -17.47 -2.60
N SER A 72 -6.99 -17.47 -2.45
CA SER A 72 -7.88 -16.96 -3.49
C SER A 72 -7.57 -15.49 -3.77
N GLU A 73 -7.96 -15.02 -4.94
CA GLU A 73 -7.76 -13.62 -5.33
C GLU A 73 -8.42 -12.68 -4.32
N THR A 74 -9.64 -13.00 -3.87
CA THR A 74 -10.35 -12.20 -2.87
C THR A 74 -9.55 -12.09 -1.57
N ARG A 75 -9.04 -13.20 -1.07
CA ARG A 75 -8.27 -13.21 0.18
C ARG A 75 -6.92 -12.54 0.02
N GLN A 76 -6.28 -12.68 -1.14
CA GLN A 76 -5.08 -11.91 -1.45
C GLN A 76 -5.37 -10.42 -1.38
N ASP A 77 -6.49 -9.98 -1.96
CA ASP A 77 -6.87 -8.56 -1.95
C ASP A 77 -7.15 -8.05 -0.54
N VAL A 78 -7.74 -8.88 0.32
CA VAL A 78 -7.92 -8.54 1.74
C VAL A 78 -6.58 -8.24 2.40
N LEU A 79 -5.60 -9.13 2.22
CA LEU A 79 -4.28 -8.93 2.81
C LEU A 79 -3.58 -7.72 2.21
N MET A 80 -3.75 -7.48 0.93
CA MET A 80 -3.16 -6.32 0.26
C MET A 80 -3.73 -5.01 0.82
N ASP A 81 -5.05 -4.93 0.99
CA ASP A 81 -5.69 -3.74 1.57
C ASP A 81 -5.19 -3.48 2.99
N MET A 82 -5.17 -4.53 3.81
CA MET A 82 -4.70 -4.43 5.19
C MET A 82 -3.22 -4.03 5.27
N CYS A 83 -2.38 -4.67 4.48
CA CYS A 83 -0.94 -4.39 4.45
C CYS A 83 -0.64 -3.01 3.89
N PHE A 84 -1.40 -2.57 2.87
CA PHE A 84 -1.29 -1.22 2.33
C PHE A 84 -1.50 -0.18 3.43
N ASN A 85 -2.49 -0.41 4.28
CA ASN A 85 -2.81 0.50 5.37
C ASN A 85 -1.79 0.46 6.51
N LEU A 86 -1.36 -0.74 6.91
CA LEU A 86 -0.47 -0.93 8.06
C LEU A 86 1.02 -0.79 7.75
N GLY A 87 1.43 -1.15 6.54
CA GLY A 87 2.81 -1.42 6.22
C GLY A 87 3.19 -2.84 6.63
N ILE A 88 4.20 -3.40 5.95
CA ILE A 88 4.55 -4.82 6.14
C ILE A 88 4.99 -5.15 7.57
N SER A 89 5.75 -4.27 8.21
CA SER A 89 6.27 -4.53 9.55
C SER A 89 5.15 -4.69 10.58
N ARG A 90 4.17 -3.79 10.57
CA ARG A 90 3.01 -3.87 11.48
C ARG A 90 2.08 -5.02 11.09
N PHE A 91 1.91 -5.24 9.78
CA PHE A 91 1.11 -6.36 9.29
C PHE A 91 1.64 -7.70 9.82
N LEU A 92 2.95 -7.91 9.81
CA LEU A 92 3.57 -9.15 10.25
C LEU A 92 3.45 -9.39 11.76
N GLN A 93 3.04 -8.39 12.54
CA GLN A 93 2.77 -8.57 13.96
C GLN A 93 1.46 -9.31 14.23
N PHE A 94 0.61 -9.48 13.24
CA PHE A 94 -0.63 -10.26 13.35
C PHE A 94 -0.35 -11.76 13.27
N GLN A 95 0.43 -12.26 14.22
CA GLN A 95 0.95 -13.64 14.16
C GLN A 95 -0.14 -14.70 14.24
N ASN A 96 -1.15 -14.51 15.08
CA ASN A 96 -2.26 -15.47 15.19
C ASN A 96 -3.06 -15.54 13.90
N MET A 97 -3.31 -14.38 13.25
CA MET A 97 -3.94 -14.33 11.95
C MET A 97 -3.12 -15.09 10.90
N LEU A 98 -1.81 -14.84 10.89
CA LEU A 98 -0.91 -15.49 9.92
C LEU A 98 -0.87 -17.00 10.13
N THR A 99 -0.85 -17.47 11.38
CA THR A 99 -0.90 -18.90 11.69
C THR A 99 -2.20 -19.52 11.18
N ALA A 100 -3.33 -18.84 11.41
CA ALA A 100 -4.63 -19.30 10.92
C ALA A 100 -4.65 -19.39 9.38
N LEU A 101 -4.08 -18.40 8.71
CA LEU A 101 -3.99 -18.39 7.25
C LEU A 101 -3.20 -19.60 6.73
N GLU A 102 -2.08 -19.92 7.35
CA GLU A 102 -1.21 -21.02 6.91
C GLU A 102 -1.91 -22.39 7.00
N ILE A 103 -2.79 -22.57 7.99
CA ILE A 103 -3.55 -23.82 8.12
C ILE A 103 -4.91 -23.78 7.41
N GLY A 104 -5.22 -22.67 6.74
CA GLY A 104 -6.48 -22.53 6.00
C GLY A 104 -7.71 -22.26 6.87
N ASP A 105 -7.52 -21.82 8.12
CA ASP A 105 -8.61 -21.46 9.00
C ASP A 105 -8.97 -19.98 8.82
N TYR A 106 -9.75 -19.69 7.79
CA TYR A 106 -10.07 -18.32 7.40
C TYR A 106 -11.08 -17.65 8.34
N ILE A 107 -11.90 -18.44 9.01
CA ILE A 107 -12.83 -17.91 10.02
C ILE A 107 -12.03 -17.41 11.22
N GLU A 108 -11.05 -18.19 11.66
CA GLU A 108 -10.17 -17.77 12.76
C GLU A 108 -9.30 -16.58 12.33
N ALA A 109 -8.80 -16.59 11.10
CA ALA A 109 -8.04 -15.45 10.58
C ALA A 109 -8.88 -14.16 10.64
N ALA A 110 -10.13 -14.22 10.23
CA ALA A 110 -11.04 -13.08 10.29
C ALA A 110 -11.28 -12.63 11.73
N ALA A 111 -11.46 -13.55 12.65
CA ALA A 111 -11.64 -13.24 14.08
C ALA A 111 -10.41 -12.52 14.65
N GLU A 112 -9.22 -12.97 14.28
CA GLU A 112 -7.97 -12.34 14.71
C GLU A 112 -7.80 -10.93 14.11
N MET A 113 -8.26 -10.71 12.89
CA MET A 113 -8.26 -9.37 12.29
C MET A 113 -9.10 -8.42 13.12
N LEU A 114 -10.27 -8.85 13.58
CA LEU A 114 -11.18 -8.02 14.37
C LEU A 114 -10.74 -7.83 15.80
N ASP A 115 -10.00 -8.78 16.36
CA ASP A 115 -9.45 -8.71 17.71
C ASP A 115 -8.11 -7.96 17.70
N SER A 116 -8.15 -6.69 17.32
CA SER A 116 -6.94 -5.89 17.17
C SER A 116 -7.22 -4.42 17.39
N ARG A 117 -6.17 -3.69 17.76
CA ARG A 117 -6.23 -2.23 17.84
C ARG A 117 -6.51 -1.62 16.47
N TRP A 118 -5.94 -2.21 15.42
CA TRP A 118 -6.15 -1.78 14.05
C TRP A 118 -7.64 -1.78 13.69
N ALA A 119 -8.37 -2.85 14.03
CA ALA A 119 -9.80 -2.94 13.76
C ALA A 119 -10.58 -1.80 14.40
N LYS A 120 -10.20 -1.41 15.61
CA LYS A 120 -10.83 -0.28 16.31
C LYS A 120 -10.51 1.05 15.61
N GLN A 121 -9.32 1.18 15.07
CA GLN A 121 -8.89 2.41 14.40
C GLN A 121 -9.57 2.62 13.04
N VAL A 122 -9.74 1.54 12.26
CA VAL A 122 -10.27 1.65 10.90
C VAL A 122 -11.76 1.33 10.77
N GLY A 123 -12.40 0.80 11.84
CA GLY A 123 -13.84 0.60 11.92
C GLY A 123 -14.40 -0.31 10.84
N GLU A 124 -15.33 0.21 10.03
CA GLU A 124 -16.02 -0.56 9.00
C GLU A 124 -15.09 -1.20 7.97
N ARG A 125 -13.93 -0.62 7.75
CA ARG A 125 -12.93 -1.20 6.86
C ARG A 125 -12.50 -2.59 7.37
N ALA A 126 -12.26 -2.72 8.68
CA ALA A 126 -11.89 -4.00 9.28
C ALA A 126 -13.04 -5.00 9.19
N ASN A 127 -14.27 -4.58 9.45
CA ASN A 127 -15.44 -5.44 9.35
C ASN A 127 -15.62 -5.99 7.95
N ARG A 128 -15.47 -5.14 6.94
CA ARG A 128 -15.57 -5.54 5.54
C ARG A 128 -14.48 -6.54 5.17
N LEU A 129 -13.23 -6.23 5.52
CA LEU A 129 -12.11 -7.10 5.19
C LEU A 129 -12.21 -8.45 5.90
N ALA A 130 -12.61 -8.47 7.17
CA ALA A 130 -12.79 -9.71 7.92
C ALA A 130 -13.91 -10.57 7.31
N LYS A 131 -15.00 -9.96 6.87
CA LYS A 131 -16.08 -10.67 6.22
C LYS A 131 -15.63 -11.30 4.90
N MET A 132 -14.88 -10.56 4.10
CA MET A 132 -14.31 -11.07 2.86
C MET A 132 -13.33 -12.21 3.13
N MET A 133 -12.52 -12.09 4.18
CA MET A 133 -11.60 -13.16 4.58
C MET A 133 -12.36 -14.44 4.95
N ALA A 134 -13.40 -14.33 5.77
CA ALA A 134 -14.16 -15.49 6.24
C ALA A 134 -14.95 -16.17 5.11
N THR A 135 -15.56 -15.39 4.22
CA THR A 135 -16.51 -15.90 3.23
C THR A 135 -15.94 -16.08 1.83
N ASP A 136 -14.78 -15.48 1.53
CA ASP A 136 -14.18 -15.46 0.19
C ASP A 136 -15.05 -14.73 -0.85
N GLU A 137 -15.88 -13.81 -0.40
CA GLU A 137 -16.74 -13.03 -1.27
C GLU A 137 -16.42 -11.54 -1.17
N TRP A 138 -16.57 -10.82 -2.30
CA TRP A 138 -16.38 -9.37 -2.33
C TRP A 138 -17.62 -8.66 -1.80
N TYR A 139 -17.38 -7.61 -1.01
CA TYR A 139 -18.41 -6.70 -0.50
C TYR A 139 -17.98 -5.26 -0.80
N GLU A 140 -18.85 -4.53 -1.43
CA GLU A 140 -18.61 -3.12 -1.73
C GLU A 140 -19.17 -2.18 -0.67
#